data_1a6e15ac844b2805e4ccf6819e416d29
#
_entry.id   1a6e15ac844b2805e4ccf6819e416d29
#
_cell.length_a   1.000
_cell.length_b   1.000
_cell.length_c   1.000
_cell.angle_alpha   90.00
_cell.angle_beta   90.00
_cell.angle_gamma   90.00
#
_symmetry.space_group_name_H-M   'P 1'
#
loop_
_entity.id
_entity.type
_entity.pdbx_description
1 polymer ?
#
loop_
_entity_poly.entity_id
_entity_poly.type
_entity_poly.pdbx_seq_one_letter_code
_entity_poly.pdbx_strand_id
1 'polypeptide(L)'
;YRMDESMVTDYPQVNTSTRIATLEPDKYPMAGMTSHKETVGIYNPATQKTVYLKAGDPTDRYFTNISWSPDEKSVYVIELNRDQNHALLCCYDAETGEPLKNNPLYEEKHTKYVEPQHPIVFLPWDHTKFIYQSQRDGYNHLYLMDTKTSVYPESHGAAAGGSYRESYKTRQLTQGNWVVQNILGFNEKTKEVIIMSTEVSPLQSNAYAVNVKTGKRRLIGNKDGMHHVQLSGSGNYVIDNYTSFTIPRNIEIVPTSGKGKTISLLTATNPLEAYNMPEITVGT
;
A
#
# COMPACT_ATOMS: atom_id res chain seq x y z
N TYR A 1 -15.19 -5.26 9.72
CA TYR A 1 -16.26 -4.70 8.88
C TYR A 1 -17.61 -5.32 9.24
N ARG A 2 -18.67 -4.51 9.16
CA ARG A 2 -20.04 -4.97 9.09
C ARG A 2 -20.62 -4.46 7.78
N MET A 3 -21.21 -5.36 6.99
CA MET A 3 -21.78 -5.04 5.69
C MET A 3 -23.27 -5.34 5.70
N ASP A 4 -24.10 -4.40 5.25
CA ASP A 4 -25.50 -4.61 4.94
C ASP A 4 -25.64 -4.66 3.42
N GLU A 5 -26.04 -5.80 2.90
CA GLU A 5 -26.24 -6.07 1.49
C GLU A 5 -27.70 -6.43 1.15
N SER A 6 -28.61 -6.20 2.10
CA SER A 6 -30.04 -6.53 1.93
C SER A 6 -30.67 -5.88 0.71
N MET A 7 -30.15 -4.70 0.29
CA MET A 7 -30.62 -3.95 -0.88
C MET A 7 -29.89 -4.32 -2.18
N VAL A 8 -28.86 -5.16 -2.13
CA VAL A 8 -28.05 -5.53 -3.30
C VAL A 8 -28.77 -6.59 -4.11
N THR A 9 -28.72 -6.44 -5.44
CA THR A 9 -29.32 -7.39 -6.38
C THR A 9 -28.57 -8.72 -6.36
N ASP A 10 -29.32 -9.82 -6.47
CA ASP A 10 -28.76 -11.14 -6.67
C ASP A 10 -28.13 -11.27 -8.05
N TYR A 11 -26.86 -11.67 -8.07
CA TYR A 11 -26.16 -12.04 -9.31
C TYR A 11 -26.23 -13.55 -9.50
N PRO A 12 -26.72 -14.05 -10.64
CA PRO A 12 -26.89 -15.46 -10.87
C PRO A 12 -25.53 -16.15 -11.07
N GLN A 13 -25.11 -16.94 -10.09
CA GLN A 13 -23.99 -17.86 -10.21
C GLN A 13 -24.51 -19.29 -10.39
N VAL A 14 -23.75 -20.09 -11.13
CA VAL A 14 -24.12 -21.49 -11.42
C VAL A 14 -23.04 -22.40 -10.82
N ASN A 15 -23.46 -23.27 -9.90
CA ASN A 15 -22.62 -24.33 -9.39
C ASN A 15 -22.61 -25.50 -10.38
N THR A 16 -21.44 -25.78 -10.94
CA THR A 16 -21.23 -26.88 -11.90
C THR A 16 -20.55 -28.09 -11.29
N SER A 17 -20.34 -28.12 -9.96
CA SER A 17 -19.72 -29.27 -9.27
C SER A 17 -20.64 -30.48 -9.15
N THR A 18 -21.94 -30.27 -9.33
CA THR A 18 -22.95 -31.33 -9.34
C THR A 18 -23.29 -31.75 -10.78
N ARG A 19 -23.77 -33.00 -10.96
CA ARG A 19 -24.11 -33.51 -12.27
C ARG A 19 -25.17 -32.67 -13.02
N ILE A 20 -26.14 -32.14 -12.26
CA ILE A 20 -27.11 -31.15 -12.73
C ILE A 20 -26.75 -29.86 -12.07
N ALA A 21 -26.38 -28.85 -12.84
CA ALA A 21 -26.01 -27.54 -12.32
C ALA A 21 -27.15 -26.91 -11.52
N THR A 22 -26.80 -26.28 -10.43
CA THR A 22 -27.74 -25.54 -9.55
C THR A 22 -27.45 -24.05 -9.58
N LEU A 23 -28.50 -23.24 -9.45
CA LEU A 23 -28.35 -21.78 -9.29
C LEU A 23 -27.97 -21.46 -7.84
N GLU A 24 -26.86 -20.77 -7.68
CA GLU A 24 -26.37 -20.26 -6.37
C GLU A 24 -26.15 -18.75 -6.48
N PRO A 25 -27.22 -17.93 -6.33
CA PRO A 25 -27.11 -16.48 -6.48
C PRO A 25 -26.28 -15.90 -5.34
N ASP A 26 -25.48 -14.89 -5.67
CA ASP A 26 -24.68 -14.13 -4.72
C ASP A 26 -25.04 -12.65 -4.80
N LYS A 27 -24.91 -11.91 -3.68
CA LYS A 27 -25.12 -10.47 -3.64
C LYS A 27 -23.95 -9.76 -4.33
N TYR A 28 -24.20 -9.18 -5.49
CA TYR A 28 -23.17 -8.47 -6.25
C TYR A 28 -23.68 -7.14 -6.81
N PRO A 29 -23.14 -5.99 -6.36
CA PRO A 29 -23.54 -4.69 -6.88
C PRO A 29 -22.99 -4.49 -8.29
N MET A 30 -23.82 -4.71 -9.30
CA MET A 30 -23.44 -4.42 -10.68
C MET A 30 -23.34 -2.91 -10.94
N ALA A 31 -22.63 -2.53 -11.99
CA ALA A 31 -22.46 -1.12 -12.37
C ALA A 31 -23.82 -0.41 -12.50
N GLY A 32 -23.93 0.77 -11.86
CA GLY A 32 -25.17 1.57 -11.84
C GLY A 32 -26.27 1.07 -10.91
N MET A 33 -26.08 -0.08 -10.23
CA MET A 33 -27.06 -0.61 -9.27
C MET A 33 -26.69 -0.26 -7.83
N THR A 34 -27.64 -0.44 -6.92
CA THR A 34 -27.43 -0.15 -5.48
C THR A 34 -26.33 -1.03 -4.90
N SER A 35 -25.40 -0.40 -4.19
CA SER A 35 -24.30 -1.06 -3.49
C SER A 35 -24.67 -1.43 -2.07
N HIS A 36 -23.88 -2.30 -1.45
CA HIS A 36 -23.92 -2.56 -0.02
C HIS A 36 -23.51 -1.33 0.80
N LYS A 37 -23.83 -1.35 2.08
CA LYS A 37 -23.47 -0.32 3.07
C LYS A 37 -22.50 -0.91 4.08
N GLU A 38 -21.32 -0.36 4.13
CA GLU A 38 -20.27 -0.81 5.04
C GLU A 38 -20.15 0.07 6.27
N THR A 39 -19.82 -0.54 7.40
CA THR A 39 -19.41 0.13 8.62
C THR A 39 -18.18 -0.52 9.22
N VAL A 40 -17.31 0.28 9.81
CA VAL A 40 -16.10 -0.20 10.48
C VAL A 40 -16.33 -0.18 11.98
N GLY A 41 -16.08 -1.30 12.64
CA GLY A 41 -16.19 -1.45 14.08
C GLY A 41 -14.86 -1.84 14.72
N ILE A 42 -14.63 -1.33 15.92
CA ILE A 42 -13.49 -1.64 16.79
C ILE A 42 -13.99 -2.53 17.90
N TYR A 43 -13.54 -3.77 17.94
CA TYR A 43 -13.90 -4.72 18.99
C TYR A 43 -12.85 -4.74 20.11
N ASN A 44 -13.30 -4.55 21.33
CA ASN A 44 -12.46 -4.67 22.52
C ASN A 44 -12.69 -6.06 23.16
N PRO A 45 -11.70 -6.97 23.11
CA PRO A 45 -11.87 -8.33 23.63
C PRO A 45 -12.00 -8.40 25.15
N ALA A 46 -11.48 -7.42 25.89
CA ALA A 46 -11.59 -7.40 27.35
C ALA A 46 -12.99 -7.03 27.83
N THR A 47 -13.65 -6.11 27.14
CA THR A 47 -15.02 -5.66 27.47
C THR A 47 -16.11 -6.33 26.64
N GLN A 48 -15.71 -7.05 25.58
CA GLN A 48 -16.59 -7.67 24.59
C GLN A 48 -17.54 -6.67 23.89
N LYS A 49 -17.14 -5.42 23.81
CA LYS A 49 -17.92 -4.34 23.17
C LYS A 49 -17.33 -3.97 21.81
N THR A 50 -18.20 -3.63 20.88
CA THR A 50 -17.84 -3.06 19.60
C THR A 50 -18.27 -1.60 19.56
N VAL A 51 -17.34 -0.72 19.19
CA VAL A 51 -17.59 0.70 18.89
C VAL A 51 -17.49 0.89 17.38
N TYR A 52 -18.52 1.45 16.76
CA TYR A 52 -18.50 1.75 15.33
C TYR A 52 -18.03 3.18 15.07
N LEU A 53 -17.24 3.36 13.99
CA LEU A 53 -16.80 4.67 13.55
C LEU A 53 -18.02 5.51 13.14
N LYS A 54 -18.08 6.75 13.61
CA LYS A 54 -19.15 7.70 13.31
C LYS A 54 -18.83 8.49 12.04
N ALA A 55 -18.65 7.76 10.96
CA ALA A 55 -18.27 8.30 9.66
C ALA A 55 -19.43 8.89 8.85
N GLY A 56 -20.66 8.85 9.38
CA GLY A 56 -21.87 9.33 8.69
C GLY A 56 -22.52 8.26 7.81
N ASP A 57 -23.26 8.67 6.78
CA ASP A 57 -24.00 7.76 5.90
C ASP A 57 -23.03 6.93 5.05
N PRO A 58 -23.09 5.59 5.14
CA PRO A 58 -22.21 4.68 4.37
C PRO A 58 -22.69 4.46 2.92
N THR A 59 -23.72 5.15 2.46
CA THR A 59 -24.26 4.99 1.09
C THR A 59 -23.24 5.47 0.06
N ASP A 60 -22.99 4.63 -0.96
CA ASP A 60 -22.12 4.93 -2.10
C ASP A 60 -20.69 5.34 -1.71
N ARG A 61 -20.14 4.69 -0.70
CA ARG A 61 -18.75 4.88 -0.25
C ARG A 61 -18.17 3.60 0.32
N TYR A 62 -16.84 3.53 0.30
CA TYR A 62 -16.05 2.42 0.79
C TYR A 62 -15.11 2.88 1.90
N PHE A 63 -14.84 1.99 2.85
CA PHE A 63 -13.86 2.17 3.92
C PHE A 63 -12.73 1.17 3.71
N THR A 64 -11.53 1.66 3.48
CA THR A 64 -10.39 0.81 3.11
C THR A 64 -9.10 1.25 3.80
N ASN A 65 -8.05 0.45 3.68
CA ASN A 65 -6.70 0.79 4.14
C ASN A 65 -6.64 1.26 5.60
N ILE A 66 -7.23 0.45 6.49
CA ILE A 66 -7.28 0.74 7.93
C ILE A 66 -5.89 0.61 8.54
N SER A 67 -5.50 1.59 9.37
CA SER A 67 -4.28 1.59 10.17
C SER A 67 -4.57 2.03 11.60
N TRP A 68 -3.89 1.41 12.56
CA TRP A 68 -3.88 1.88 13.94
C TRP A 68 -2.79 2.93 14.16
N SER A 69 -3.07 3.91 15.04
CA SER A 69 -1.99 4.69 15.63
C SER A 69 -1.10 3.80 16.51
N PRO A 70 0.21 4.11 16.66
CA PRO A 70 1.10 3.30 17.47
C PRO A 70 0.75 3.24 18.98
N ASP A 71 -0.06 4.16 19.48
CA ASP A 71 -0.58 4.19 20.84
C ASP A 71 -1.97 3.54 20.98
N GLU A 72 -2.49 2.96 19.88
CA GLU A 72 -3.78 2.28 19.79
C GLU A 72 -5.01 3.15 20.13
N LYS A 73 -4.83 4.48 20.21
CA LYS A 73 -5.93 5.42 20.55
C LYS A 73 -6.72 5.91 19.35
N SER A 74 -6.20 5.72 18.15
CA SER A 74 -6.82 6.21 16.94
C SER A 74 -6.77 5.19 15.82
N VAL A 75 -7.79 5.22 14.95
CA VAL A 75 -7.85 4.42 13.74
C VAL A 75 -7.90 5.35 12.54
N TYR A 76 -7.04 5.10 11.58
CA TYR A 76 -6.96 5.80 10.30
C TYR A 76 -7.61 4.95 9.23
N VAL A 77 -8.44 5.58 8.41
CA VAL A 77 -9.21 4.91 7.35
C VAL A 77 -9.17 5.76 6.10
N ILE A 78 -9.04 5.15 4.95
CA ILE A 78 -9.29 5.83 3.68
C ILE A 78 -10.74 5.59 3.30
N GLU A 79 -11.48 6.68 3.14
CA GLU A 79 -12.84 6.71 2.66
C GLU A 79 -12.83 7.04 1.17
N LEU A 80 -13.41 6.18 0.35
CA LEU A 80 -13.45 6.32 -1.10
C LEU A 80 -14.90 6.38 -1.56
N ASN A 81 -15.25 7.35 -2.42
CA ASN A 81 -16.56 7.40 -3.00
C ASN A 81 -16.78 6.24 -4.00
N ARG A 82 -18.04 5.94 -4.31
CA ARG A 82 -18.39 4.84 -5.23
C ARG A 82 -17.83 5.00 -6.62
N ASP A 83 -17.71 6.21 -7.14
CA ASP A 83 -17.10 6.50 -8.44
C ASP A 83 -15.58 6.31 -8.42
N GLN A 84 -15.01 6.05 -7.22
CA GLN A 84 -13.58 5.82 -6.99
C GLN A 84 -12.68 6.92 -7.56
N ASN A 85 -13.13 8.15 -7.47
CA ASN A 85 -12.40 9.33 -7.93
C ASN A 85 -12.19 10.41 -6.85
N HIS A 86 -12.60 10.11 -5.61
CA HIS A 86 -12.48 10.99 -4.47
C HIS A 86 -12.15 10.18 -3.21
N ALA A 87 -10.93 10.32 -2.69
CA ALA A 87 -10.44 9.65 -1.50
C ALA A 87 -10.16 10.63 -0.37
N LEU A 88 -10.51 10.24 0.86
CA LEU A 88 -10.29 10.99 2.09
C LEU A 88 -9.51 10.11 3.07
N LEU A 89 -8.39 10.58 3.58
CA LEU A 89 -7.74 9.99 4.74
C LEU A 89 -8.34 10.59 6.00
N CYS A 90 -9.09 9.78 6.75
CA CYS A 90 -9.76 10.17 7.97
C CYS A 90 -9.16 9.49 9.20
N CYS A 91 -9.31 10.11 10.36
CA CYS A 91 -8.83 9.61 11.65
C CYS A 91 -9.96 9.64 12.68
N TYR A 92 -10.13 8.55 13.40
CA TYR A 92 -11.20 8.37 14.39
C TYR A 92 -10.61 7.96 15.74
N ASP A 93 -11.23 8.42 16.81
CA ASP A 93 -10.93 7.99 18.17
C ASP A 93 -11.35 6.52 18.36
N ALA A 94 -10.46 5.69 18.85
CA ALA A 94 -10.68 4.24 18.95
C ALA A 94 -11.65 3.83 20.07
N GLU A 95 -11.84 4.67 21.07
CA GLU A 95 -12.73 4.39 22.21
C GLU A 95 -14.18 4.83 21.94
N THR A 96 -14.33 5.96 21.24
CA THR A 96 -15.65 6.60 21.03
C THR A 96 -16.18 6.46 19.60
N GLY A 97 -15.31 6.17 18.65
CA GLY A 97 -15.62 6.17 17.21
C GLY A 97 -15.81 7.56 16.61
N GLU A 98 -15.62 8.64 17.38
CA GLU A 98 -15.79 10.02 16.90
C GLU A 98 -14.65 10.41 15.92
N PRO A 99 -14.95 11.21 14.89
CA PRO A 99 -13.92 11.76 14.05
C PRO A 99 -13.05 12.74 14.84
N LEU A 100 -11.74 12.62 14.69
CA LEU A 100 -10.80 13.56 15.32
C LEU A 100 -10.78 14.90 14.59
N LYS A 101 -10.26 15.93 15.28
CA LYS A 101 -10.10 17.27 14.69
C LYS A 101 -9.23 17.21 13.43
N ASN A 102 -9.49 18.09 12.49
CA ASN A 102 -8.81 18.19 11.18
C ASN A 102 -9.12 17.05 10.21
N ASN A 103 -10.21 16.31 10.39
CA ASN A 103 -10.67 15.40 9.36
C ASN A 103 -11.27 16.18 8.16
N PRO A 104 -11.02 15.73 6.93
CA PRO A 104 -10.00 14.74 6.56
C PRO A 104 -8.58 15.31 6.71
N LEU A 105 -7.63 14.43 7.03
CA LEU A 105 -6.20 14.78 7.11
C LEU A 105 -5.60 15.03 5.74
N TYR A 106 -6.12 14.31 4.75
CA TYR A 106 -5.74 14.38 3.35
C TYR A 106 -6.96 14.10 2.48
N GLU A 107 -7.08 14.81 1.38
CA GLU A 107 -8.12 14.65 0.38
C GLU A 107 -7.47 14.61 -1.01
N GLU A 108 -7.87 13.65 -1.84
CA GLU A 108 -7.41 13.52 -3.21
C GLU A 108 -8.60 13.30 -4.15
N LYS A 109 -8.63 14.05 -5.25
CA LYS A 109 -9.64 13.97 -6.31
C LYS A 109 -8.98 13.82 -7.65
N HIS A 110 -9.62 13.09 -8.55
CA HIS A 110 -9.17 12.97 -9.92
C HIS A 110 -10.36 12.90 -10.87
N THR A 111 -10.21 13.39 -12.11
CA THR A 111 -11.27 13.35 -13.12
C THR A 111 -11.58 11.95 -13.64
N LYS A 112 -10.67 10.98 -13.44
CA LYS A 112 -10.85 9.58 -13.83
C LYS A 112 -11.02 8.70 -12.60
N TYR A 113 -9.95 8.49 -11.81
CA TYR A 113 -9.96 7.64 -10.63
C TYR A 113 -8.85 8.02 -9.64
N VAL A 114 -9.06 7.67 -8.38
CA VAL A 114 -8.06 7.65 -7.30
C VAL A 114 -8.02 6.22 -6.76
N GLU A 115 -6.83 5.64 -6.67
CA GLU A 115 -6.63 4.24 -6.28
C GLU A 115 -5.73 4.14 -5.04
N PRO A 116 -6.28 4.24 -3.83
CA PRO A 116 -5.51 4.07 -2.60
C PRO A 116 -5.16 2.59 -2.42
N GLN A 117 -3.92 2.22 -2.68
CA GLN A 117 -3.47 0.82 -2.71
C GLN A 117 -3.01 0.32 -1.33
N HIS A 118 -2.55 1.20 -0.44
CA HIS A 118 -1.91 0.80 0.80
C HIS A 118 -2.35 1.66 1.98
N PRO A 119 -2.44 1.06 3.19
CA PRO A 119 -2.66 1.83 4.42
C PRO A 119 -1.44 2.72 4.73
N ILE A 120 -1.65 3.73 5.57
CA ILE A 120 -0.54 4.55 6.09
C ILE A 120 0.37 3.71 6.99
N VAL A 121 1.65 4.06 7.02
CA VAL A 121 2.66 3.36 7.84
C VAL A 121 3.39 4.36 8.73
N PHE A 122 3.23 4.24 10.05
CA PHE A 122 3.90 5.11 11.02
C PHE A 122 5.40 4.84 11.08
N LEU A 123 6.18 5.90 11.35
CA LEU A 123 7.61 5.76 11.61
C LEU A 123 7.82 5.17 13.01
N PRO A 124 8.56 4.05 13.18
CA PRO A 124 8.72 3.42 14.50
C PRO A 124 9.51 4.25 15.50
N TRP A 125 10.25 5.26 15.03
CA TRP A 125 11.03 6.18 15.88
C TRP A 125 10.40 7.57 16.08
N ASP A 126 9.29 7.87 15.38
CA ASP A 126 8.55 9.14 15.53
C ASP A 126 7.08 8.92 15.16
N HIS A 127 6.30 8.55 16.14
CA HIS A 127 4.88 8.23 16.01
C HIS A 127 3.99 9.42 15.61
N THR A 128 4.56 10.60 15.48
CA THR A 128 3.86 11.79 14.95
C THR A 128 4.00 11.91 13.44
N LYS A 129 4.71 10.97 12.82
CA LYS A 129 4.93 10.94 11.39
C LYS A 129 4.55 9.59 10.81
N PHE A 130 3.92 9.63 9.63
CA PHE A 130 3.62 8.44 8.86
C PHE A 130 3.89 8.65 7.38
N ILE A 131 4.06 7.55 6.67
CA ILE A 131 4.17 7.53 5.21
C ILE A 131 2.80 7.25 4.64
N TYR A 132 2.36 8.10 3.73
CA TYR A 132 1.21 7.94 2.86
C TYR A 132 1.70 7.66 1.43
N GLN A 133 1.01 6.80 0.70
CA GLN A 133 1.28 6.52 -0.69
C GLN A 133 0.21 7.16 -1.57
N SER A 134 0.63 7.86 -2.63
CA SER A 134 -0.28 8.57 -3.53
C SER A 134 0.28 8.61 -4.94
N GLN A 135 -0.63 8.61 -5.91
CA GLN A 135 -0.32 8.76 -7.35
C GLN A 135 -0.47 10.21 -7.82
N ARG A 136 -0.48 11.19 -6.90
CA ARG A 136 -0.74 12.62 -7.20
C ARG A 136 0.20 13.26 -8.22
N ASP A 137 1.39 12.69 -8.42
CA ASP A 137 2.37 13.13 -9.43
C ASP A 137 2.41 12.24 -10.69
N GLY A 138 1.45 11.31 -10.82
CA GLY A 138 1.30 10.39 -11.96
C GLY A 138 1.82 8.97 -11.72
N TYR A 139 2.61 8.76 -10.66
CA TYR A 139 3.13 7.46 -10.24
C TYR A 139 2.97 7.28 -8.73
N ASN A 140 2.84 6.01 -8.27
CA ASN A 140 2.73 5.75 -6.84
C ASN A 140 4.06 6.03 -6.12
N HIS A 141 4.06 7.06 -5.26
CA HIS A 141 5.22 7.50 -4.50
C HIS A 141 4.93 7.68 -3.01
N LEU A 142 6.01 7.80 -2.23
CA LEU A 142 5.96 7.98 -0.79
C LEU A 142 5.92 9.45 -0.41
N TYR A 143 5.00 9.77 0.50
CA TYR A 143 4.83 11.11 1.09
C TYR A 143 4.89 11.00 2.61
N LEU A 144 5.81 11.73 3.24
CA LEU A 144 5.93 11.81 4.68
C LEU A 144 5.01 12.91 5.20
N MET A 145 4.03 12.56 6.03
CA MET A 145 3.14 13.49 6.70
C MET A 145 3.59 13.69 8.15
N ASP A 146 3.68 14.96 8.59
CA ASP A 146 4.04 15.35 9.96
C ASP A 146 2.83 15.95 10.67
N THR A 147 2.24 15.19 11.59
CA THR A 147 1.03 15.58 12.31
C THR A 147 1.23 16.65 13.37
N LYS A 148 2.49 17.00 13.70
CA LYS A 148 2.81 18.12 14.60
C LYS A 148 2.68 19.48 13.92
N THR A 149 2.82 19.53 12.61
CA THR A 149 2.82 20.77 11.85
C THR A 149 1.56 20.86 11.00
N SER A 150 0.51 21.46 11.58
CA SER A 150 -0.71 21.80 10.81
C SER A 150 -0.39 22.85 9.76
N VAL A 151 -0.98 22.69 8.60
CA VAL A 151 -0.98 23.68 7.53
C VAL A 151 -2.41 24.11 7.24
N TYR A 152 -2.59 25.33 6.73
CA TYR A 152 -3.90 25.75 6.27
C TYR A 152 -4.27 24.90 5.03
N PRO A 153 -5.42 24.21 5.02
CA PRO A 153 -5.76 23.33 3.92
C PRO A 153 -5.98 24.12 2.63
N GLU A 154 -5.04 24.02 1.71
CA GLU A 154 -5.13 24.60 0.37
C GLU A 154 -5.26 23.49 -0.67
N SER A 155 -6.01 23.77 -1.73
CA SER A 155 -6.14 22.84 -2.86
C SER A 155 -4.97 23.02 -3.82
N HIS A 156 -4.31 21.94 -4.15
CA HIS A 156 -3.18 21.89 -5.08
C HIS A 156 -3.55 21.05 -6.31
N GLY A 157 -3.01 21.38 -7.46
CA GLY A 157 -3.12 20.56 -8.67
C GLY A 157 -2.32 19.26 -8.53
N ALA A 158 -2.86 18.17 -9.03
CA ALA A 158 -2.19 16.89 -9.18
C ALA A 158 -2.04 16.54 -10.67
N ALA A 159 -1.28 15.48 -10.98
CA ALA A 159 -1.09 15.04 -12.36
C ALA A 159 -2.42 14.67 -13.04
N ALA A 160 -2.46 14.81 -14.36
CA ALA A 160 -3.55 14.37 -15.25
C ALA A 160 -4.97 14.85 -14.86
N GLY A 161 -5.09 16.05 -14.30
CA GLY A 161 -6.38 16.65 -13.94
C GLY A 161 -6.89 16.30 -12.56
N GLY A 162 -6.01 15.82 -11.67
CA GLY A 162 -6.31 15.60 -10.27
C GLY A 162 -6.10 16.86 -9.41
N SER A 163 -6.50 16.78 -8.16
CA SER A 163 -6.21 17.75 -7.10
C SER A 163 -6.09 17.05 -5.76
N TYR A 164 -5.37 17.66 -4.83
CA TYR A 164 -5.25 17.17 -3.45
C TYR A 164 -5.27 18.32 -2.46
N ARG A 165 -5.61 18.01 -1.22
CA ARG A 165 -5.61 18.93 -0.09
C ARG A 165 -5.09 18.21 1.15
N GLU A 166 -4.31 18.87 1.96
CA GLU A 166 -3.70 18.31 3.15
C GLU A 166 -3.86 19.25 4.36
N SER A 167 -4.08 18.66 5.54
CA SER A 167 -4.21 19.40 6.81
C SER A 167 -2.91 19.45 7.61
N TYR A 168 -1.89 18.71 7.17
CA TYR A 168 -0.58 18.65 7.81
C TYR A 168 0.54 18.83 6.80
N LYS A 169 1.70 19.27 7.28
CA LYS A 169 2.88 19.40 6.43
C LYS A 169 3.28 18.05 5.84
N THR A 170 3.33 17.98 4.54
CA THR A 170 3.70 16.80 3.77
C THR A 170 4.99 17.04 2.97
N ARG A 171 5.80 15.99 2.85
CA ARG A 171 7.01 16.03 2.04
C ARG A 171 7.12 14.76 1.20
N GLN A 172 7.29 14.91 -0.09
CA GLN A 172 7.55 13.80 -1.01
C GLN A 172 8.93 13.19 -0.74
N LEU A 173 8.98 11.87 -0.59
CA LEU A 173 10.22 11.12 -0.34
C LEU A 173 10.81 10.49 -1.61
N THR A 174 9.94 10.08 -2.53
CA THR A 174 10.32 9.44 -3.79
C THR A 174 9.63 10.13 -4.94
N GLN A 175 10.29 10.16 -6.11
CA GLN A 175 9.76 10.78 -7.33
C GLN A 175 10.39 10.14 -8.57
N GLY A 176 9.73 10.24 -9.72
CA GLY A 176 10.22 9.75 -11.01
C GLY A 176 9.14 8.98 -11.79
N ASN A 177 9.48 8.53 -13.00
CA ASN A 177 8.56 7.78 -13.86
C ASN A 177 8.60 6.27 -13.53
N TRP A 178 8.37 5.93 -12.29
CA TRP A 178 8.36 4.56 -11.74
C TRP A 178 7.47 4.51 -10.50
N VAL A 179 7.15 3.32 -10.03
CA VAL A 179 6.24 3.14 -8.89
C VAL A 179 6.94 2.52 -7.69
N VAL A 180 6.55 2.95 -6.50
CA VAL A 180 6.73 2.19 -5.27
C VAL A 180 5.63 1.12 -5.24
N GLN A 181 6.03 -0.15 -5.19
CA GLN A 181 5.09 -1.27 -5.15
C GLN A 181 4.67 -1.60 -3.71
N ASN A 182 5.64 -1.66 -2.79
CA ASN A 182 5.39 -2.01 -1.39
C ASN A 182 6.37 -1.32 -0.44
N ILE A 183 5.94 -1.07 0.80
CA ILE A 183 6.80 -0.79 1.94
C ILE A 183 7.02 -2.12 2.68
N LEU A 184 8.27 -2.57 2.77
CA LEU A 184 8.64 -3.79 3.48
C LEU A 184 8.82 -3.57 4.98
N GLY A 185 9.14 -2.34 5.39
CA GLY A 185 9.37 -1.95 6.76
C GLY A 185 10.49 -0.91 6.89
N PHE A 186 11.20 -0.91 8.01
CA PHE A 186 12.16 0.14 8.33
C PHE A 186 13.49 -0.42 8.84
N ASN A 187 14.56 0.30 8.54
CA ASN A 187 15.81 0.21 9.28
C ASN A 187 15.89 1.40 10.24
N GLU A 188 15.65 1.14 11.52
CA GLU A 188 15.61 2.21 12.54
C GLU A 188 16.97 2.85 12.81
N LYS A 189 18.07 2.10 12.63
CA LYS A 189 19.43 2.62 12.85
C LYS A 189 19.82 3.65 11.80
N THR A 190 19.48 3.40 10.53
CA THR A 190 19.80 4.29 9.43
C THR A 190 18.69 5.31 9.12
N LYS A 191 17.53 5.18 9.80
CA LYS A 191 16.33 5.99 9.57
C LYS A 191 15.86 5.92 8.11
N GLU A 192 15.83 4.69 7.58
CA GLU A 192 15.43 4.39 6.23
C GLU A 192 14.16 3.54 6.19
N VAL A 193 13.28 3.81 5.24
CA VAL A 193 12.19 2.92 4.84
C VAL A 193 12.69 2.00 3.72
N ILE A 194 12.37 0.73 3.83
CA ILE A 194 12.74 -0.29 2.85
C ILE A 194 11.54 -0.57 1.98
N ILE A 195 11.72 -0.46 0.67
CA ILE A 195 10.64 -0.54 -0.33
C ILE A 195 10.99 -1.50 -1.46
N MET A 196 9.96 -1.98 -2.15
CA MET A 196 10.05 -2.54 -3.49
C MET A 196 9.64 -1.49 -4.51
N SER A 197 10.35 -1.40 -5.62
CA SER A 197 10.02 -0.44 -6.68
C SER A 197 10.44 -0.90 -8.07
N THR A 198 9.86 -0.25 -9.10
CA THR A 198 10.19 -0.46 -10.51
C THR A 198 11.22 0.57 -11.02
N GLU A 199 12.03 1.18 -10.14
CA GLU A 199 12.95 2.27 -10.51
C GLU A 199 14.00 1.86 -11.55
N VAL A 200 14.43 0.60 -11.55
CA VAL A 200 15.40 0.09 -12.55
C VAL A 200 14.74 -0.07 -13.91
N SER A 201 13.57 -0.66 -13.96
CA SER A 201 12.79 -0.94 -15.18
C SER A 201 11.36 -1.28 -14.81
N PRO A 202 10.35 -0.93 -15.62
CA PRO A 202 8.97 -1.35 -15.40
C PRO A 202 8.78 -2.88 -15.45
N LEU A 203 9.75 -3.61 -16.01
CA LEU A 203 9.76 -5.07 -16.08
C LEU A 203 10.52 -5.72 -14.91
N GLN A 204 11.01 -4.93 -13.96
CA GLN A 204 11.79 -5.42 -12.81
C GLN A 204 11.22 -4.89 -11.51
N SER A 205 11.45 -5.64 -10.43
CA SER A 205 11.10 -5.25 -9.07
C SER A 205 12.34 -5.38 -8.19
N ASN A 206 12.80 -4.26 -7.62
CA ASN A 206 14.03 -4.19 -6.86
C ASN A 206 13.79 -3.56 -5.48
N ALA A 207 14.58 -3.98 -4.48
CA ALA A 207 14.53 -3.40 -3.16
C ALA A 207 15.41 -2.15 -3.04
N TYR A 208 14.88 -1.13 -2.37
CA TYR A 208 15.59 0.11 -2.08
C TYR A 208 15.45 0.52 -0.61
N ALA A 209 16.52 1.10 -0.06
CA ALA A 209 16.47 1.85 1.18
C ALA A 209 16.33 3.33 0.86
N VAL A 210 15.31 3.99 1.43
CA VAL A 210 15.01 5.41 1.25
C VAL A 210 15.18 6.13 2.58
N ASN A 211 16.12 7.06 2.66
CA ASN A 211 16.34 7.83 3.88
C ASN A 211 15.17 8.80 4.11
N VAL A 212 14.47 8.62 5.23
CA VAL A 212 13.25 9.37 5.54
C VAL A 212 13.52 10.88 5.72
N LYS A 213 14.74 11.30 6.12
CA LYS A 213 15.09 12.72 6.28
C LYS A 213 15.44 13.38 4.95
N THR A 214 16.16 12.69 4.07
CA THR A 214 16.75 13.31 2.86
C THR A 214 16.10 12.89 1.56
N GLY A 215 15.35 11.78 1.52
CA GLY A 215 14.83 11.17 0.31
C GLY A 215 15.90 10.44 -0.53
N LYS A 216 17.17 10.42 -0.09
CA LYS A 216 18.21 9.67 -0.79
C LYS A 216 17.89 8.19 -0.83
N ARG A 217 17.99 7.59 -2.01
CA ARG A 217 17.71 6.17 -2.26
C ARG A 217 18.99 5.40 -2.50
N ARG A 218 18.98 4.14 -2.13
CA ARG A 218 20.08 3.20 -2.34
C ARG A 218 19.51 1.82 -2.65
N LEU A 219 19.93 1.25 -3.77
CA LEU A 219 19.60 -0.13 -4.14
C LEU A 219 20.12 -1.12 -3.08
N ILE A 220 19.32 -2.14 -2.78
CA ILE A 220 19.69 -3.28 -1.92
C ILE A 220 19.80 -4.50 -2.81
N GLY A 221 20.94 -5.19 -2.76
CA GLY A 221 21.18 -6.39 -3.55
C GLY A 221 21.59 -6.13 -4.99
N ASN A 222 21.28 -7.08 -5.86
CA ASN A 222 21.57 -7.00 -7.30
C ASN A 222 20.60 -6.02 -8.00
N LYS A 223 21.06 -5.46 -9.11
CA LYS A 223 20.26 -4.58 -9.95
C LYS A 223 19.35 -5.36 -10.91
N ASP A 224 19.82 -6.50 -11.41
CA ASP A 224 19.17 -7.20 -12.51
C ASP A 224 18.24 -8.29 -12.00
N GLY A 225 16.98 -8.23 -12.41
CA GLY A 225 16.01 -9.29 -12.17
C GLY A 225 14.73 -8.91 -11.49
N MET A 226 13.93 -9.94 -11.26
CA MET A 226 12.72 -9.89 -10.44
C MET A 226 13.06 -10.39 -9.04
N HIS A 227 12.91 -9.52 -8.07
CA HIS A 227 13.29 -9.77 -6.69
C HIS A 227 12.06 -10.00 -5.81
N HIS A 228 12.08 -11.07 -5.02
CA HIS A 228 11.13 -11.36 -3.95
C HIS A 228 11.86 -11.20 -2.61
N VAL A 229 11.65 -10.05 -1.99
CA VAL A 229 12.44 -9.63 -0.84
C VAL A 229 11.62 -9.70 0.45
N GLN A 230 12.21 -10.26 1.49
CA GLN A 230 11.66 -10.25 2.85
C GLN A 230 12.62 -9.52 3.79
N LEU A 231 12.09 -8.56 4.52
CA LEU A 231 12.84 -7.80 5.51
C LEU A 231 12.90 -8.56 6.83
N SER A 232 14.08 -8.61 7.46
CA SER A 232 14.24 -9.16 8.81
C SER A 232 13.51 -8.31 9.84
N GLY A 233 13.06 -8.91 10.96
CA GLY A 233 12.40 -8.19 12.04
C GLY A 233 13.24 -7.05 12.66
N SER A 234 14.57 -7.11 12.52
CA SER A 234 15.47 -6.03 12.96
C SER A 234 15.62 -4.89 11.94
N GLY A 235 15.13 -5.05 10.71
CA GLY A 235 15.33 -4.12 9.61
C GLY A 235 16.76 -4.07 9.05
N ASN A 236 17.71 -4.84 9.59
CA ASN A 236 19.11 -4.75 9.22
C ASN A 236 19.51 -5.58 8.00
N TYR A 237 18.70 -6.59 7.66
CA TYR A 237 18.97 -7.52 6.57
C TYR A 237 17.71 -7.80 5.77
N VAL A 238 17.88 -8.16 4.53
CA VAL A 238 16.84 -8.78 3.71
C VAL A 238 17.28 -10.17 3.26
N ILE A 239 16.32 -11.07 3.10
CA ILE A 239 16.48 -12.26 2.26
C ILE A 239 15.95 -11.87 0.89
N ASP A 240 16.81 -11.96 -0.11
CA ASP A 240 16.52 -11.64 -1.50
C ASP A 240 16.53 -12.92 -2.33
N ASN A 241 15.40 -13.29 -2.89
CA ASN A 241 15.23 -14.42 -3.79
C ASN A 241 14.90 -13.86 -5.17
N TYR A 242 15.84 -13.94 -6.11
CA TYR A 242 15.68 -13.31 -7.40
C TYR A 242 16.05 -14.20 -8.57
N THR A 243 15.48 -13.87 -9.72
CA THR A 243 15.72 -14.50 -11.02
C THR A 243 15.91 -13.42 -12.08
N SER A 244 16.66 -13.75 -13.13
CA SER A 244 16.74 -12.95 -14.35
C SER A 244 16.83 -13.87 -15.56
N PHE A 245 16.96 -13.32 -16.76
CA PHE A 245 17.15 -14.13 -17.97
C PHE A 245 18.46 -14.94 -17.96
N THR A 246 19.44 -14.47 -17.22
CA THR A 246 20.77 -15.12 -17.11
C THR A 246 20.99 -15.78 -15.74
N ILE A 247 20.12 -15.52 -14.78
CA ILE A 247 20.21 -16.05 -13.41
C ILE A 247 18.97 -16.91 -13.16
N PRO A 248 19.10 -18.24 -13.15
CA PRO A 248 17.95 -19.14 -12.92
C PRO A 248 17.29 -18.92 -11.56
N ARG A 249 18.11 -18.76 -10.51
CA ARG A 249 17.66 -18.42 -9.16
C ARG A 249 18.86 -18.18 -8.25
N ASN A 250 18.84 -17.05 -7.54
CA ASN A 250 19.76 -16.82 -6.42
C ASN A 250 18.96 -16.50 -5.15
N ILE A 251 19.49 -16.91 -4.00
CA ILE A 251 18.97 -16.53 -2.68
C ILE A 251 20.13 -15.98 -1.86
N GLU A 252 19.98 -14.76 -1.38
CA GLU A 252 21.04 -14.04 -0.69
C GLU A 252 20.53 -13.37 0.59
N ILE A 253 21.39 -13.24 1.60
CA ILE A 253 21.17 -12.33 2.73
C ILE A 253 21.97 -11.07 2.47
N VAL A 254 21.26 -9.94 2.35
CA VAL A 254 21.85 -8.65 2.01
C VAL A 254 21.66 -7.64 3.15
N PRO A 255 22.73 -6.95 3.60
CA PRO A 255 22.60 -5.88 4.59
C PRO A 255 21.85 -4.68 4.03
N THR A 256 20.78 -4.23 4.72
CA THR A 256 20.01 -3.05 4.31
C THR A 256 20.77 -1.74 4.44
N SER A 257 21.80 -1.68 5.27
CA SER A 257 22.65 -0.48 5.45
C SER A 257 23.57 -0.16 4.27
N GLY A 258 23.72 -1.10 3.31
CA GLY A 258 24.71 -1.02 2.25
C GLY A 258 26.16 -1.21 2.73
N LYS A 259 26.35 -1.57 3.99
CA LYS A 259 27.64 -1.90 4.60
C LYS A 259 27.60 -3.35 5.08
N GLY A 260 28.71 -4.06 4.86
CA GLY A 260 28.80 -5.48 5.22
C GLY A 260 28.81 -6.38 3.99
N LYS A 261 28.96 -7.67 4.25
CA LYS A 261 29.08 -8.70 3.19
C LYS A 261 27.72 -9.31 2.92
N THR A 262 27.36 -9.43 1.65
CA THR A 262 26.27 -10.28 1.19
C THR A 262 26.64 -11.74 1.38
N ILE A 263 25.72 -12.56 1.86
CA ILE A 263 25.90 -14.00 2.07
C ILE A 263 25.02 -14.71 1.05
N SER A 264 25.63 -15.47 0.14
CA SER A 264 24.91 -16.34 -0.78
C SER A 264 24.44 -17.60 -0.04
N LEU A 265 23.16 -17.88 -0.10
CA LEU A 265 22.54 -19.10 0.42
C LEU A 265 22.32 -20.13 -0.70
N LEU A 266 22.03 -19.65 -1.90
CA LEU A 266 21.81 -20.47 -3.08
C LEU A 266 22.28 -19.70 -4.32
N THR A 267 23.06 -20.36 -5.16
CA THR A 267 23.32 -19.96 -6.54
C THR A 267 22.95 -21.14 -7.41
N ALA A 268 21.79 -21.07 -8.07
CA ALA A 268 21.33 -22.16 -8.90
C ALA A 268 22.14 -22.23 -10.20
N THR A 269 22.49 -23.45 -10.60
CA THR A 269 23.06 -23.73 -11.93
C THR A 269 21.97 -23.64 -12.99
N ASN A 270 22.36 -23.30 -14.22
CA ASN A 270 21.39 -23.26 -15.33
C ASN A 270 20.90 -24.69 -15.64
N PRO A 271 19.64 -25.04 -15.42
CA PRO A 271 19.11 -26.38 -15.68
C PRO A 271 19.07 -26.72 -17.18
N LEU A 272 19.24 -25.71 -18.04
CA LEU A 272 19.18 -25.85 -19.51
C LEU A 272 20.55 -25.85 -20.14
N GLU A 273 21.65 -25.90 -19.35
CA GLU A 273 23.03 -25.86 -19.86
C GLU A 273 23.35 -27.01 -20.83
N ALA A 274 22.71 -28.16 -20.61
CA ALA A 274 22.89 -29.35 -21.47
C ALA A 274 22.02 -29.34 -22.74
N TYR A 275 21.17 -28.33 -22.91
CA TYR A 275 20.23 -28.25 -24.03
C TYR A 275 20.65 -27.17 -25.02
N ASN A 276 20.37 -27.41 -26.30
CA ASN A 276 20.56 -26.42 -27.36
C ASN A 276 19.42 -25.41 -27.30
N MET A 277 19.59 -24.35 -26.53
CA MET A 277 18.61 -23.29 -26.38
C MET A 277 18.82 -22.17 -27.42
N PRO A 278 17.77 -21.62 -28.00
CA PRO A 278 17.88 -20.43 -28.83
C PRO A 278 18.38 -19.24 -27.97
N GLU A 279 19.09 -18.33 -28.62
CA GLU A 279 19.47 -17.06 -27.98
C GLU A 279 18.20 -16.26 -27.66
N ILE A 280 18.04 -15.88 -26.38
CA ILE A 280 16.91 -15.09 -25.92
C ILE A 280 17.32 -13.62 -25.93
N THR A 281 16.71 -12.84 -26.83
CA THR A 281 16.85 -11.39 -26.84
C THR A 281 15.66 -10.74 -26.15
N VAL A 282 15.95 -9.92 -25.14
CA VAL A 282 14.92 -9.17 -24.39
C VAL A 282 14.88 -7.76 -24.96
N GLY A 283 13.70 -7.40 -25.49
CA GLY A 283 13.40 -6.05 -25.91
C GLY A 283 12.81 -5.23 -24.73
N THR A 284 13.05 -3.92 -24.70
CA THR A 284 12.43 -2.94 -23.80
C THR A 284 11.51 -2.03 -24.61
#